data_1ff40a2ecda6a7d6659cd8a35f45fecd
#
_entry.id   1ff40a2ecda6a7d6659cd8a35f45fecd
#
_cell.length_a   1.000
_cell.length_b   1.000
_cell.length_c   1.000
_cell.angle_alpha   90.00
_cell.angle_beta   90.00
_cell.angle_gamma   90.00
#
_symmetry.space_group_name_H-M   'P 1'
#
loop_
_entity.id
_entity.type
_entity.pdbx_description
1 polymer ?
#
loop_
_entity_poly.entity_id
_entity_poly.type
_entity_poly.pdbx_seq_one_letter_code
_entity_poly.pdbx_strand_id
1 'polypeptide(L)'
;MYGITTWCLTVAAVNSIIEEASYSGIILPSTDWHTLTHHGNTARITYRVRVQCDIHYFNSTCTKFCRPRDDKFGHYHCDNNGDKMCIGGWRGANCEIAVCKTGCHPIHGKCDQPGGCERTALLKQTNNLILELSTSN
;
A
#
# COMPACT_ATOMS: atom_id res chain seq x y z
N MET A 1 -18.27 9.88 0.13
CA MET A 1 -18.80 10.80 1.17
C MET A 1 -17.71 11.82 1.45
N TYR A 2 -17.85 13.03 0.94
CA TYR A 2 -16.86 14.10 1.14
C TYR A 2 -16.98 14.57 2.59
N GLY A 3 -15.90 14.42 3.36
CA GLY A 3 -15.90 14.83 4.75
C GLY A 3 -15.95 16.36 4.87
N ILE A 4 -17.11 16.90 5.23
CA ILE A 4 -17.22 18.26 5.74
C ILE A 4 -16.64 18.22 7.15
N THR A 5 -15.43 18.76 7.32
CA THR A 5 -14.83 18.89 8.64
C THR A 5 -15.28 20.21 9.23
N THR A 6 -16.18 20.18 10.21
CA THR A 6 -16.52 21.31 11.03
C THR A 6 -15.78 21.20 12.35
N TRP A 7 -14.99 22.19 12.70
CA TRP A 7 -14.27 22.22 13.97
C TRP A 7 -14.44 23.56 14.64
N CYS A 8 -14.42 23.52 15.94
CA CYS A 8 -14.44 24.70 16.79
C CYS A 8 -13.12 24.77 17.55
N LEU A 9 -12.41 25.88 17.43
CA LEU A 9 -11.20 26.17 18.20
C LEU A 9 -11.55 27.19 19.26
N THR A 10 -11.35 26.85 20.52
CA THR A 10 -11.58 27.74 21.67
C THR A 10 -10.27 28.16 22.25
N VAL A 11 -10.04 29.46 22.38
CA VAL A 11 -8.92 30.04 23.12
C VAL A 11 -9.46 30.53 24.44
N ALA A 12 -8.95 29.96 25.52
CA ALA A 12 -9.38 30.30 26.89
C ALA A 12 -8.21 30.73 27.76
N ALA A 13 -8.45 31.69 28.65
CA ALA A 13 -7.61 31.95 29.79
C ALA A 13 -8.18 31.20 31.00
N VAL A 14 -7.47 31.24 32.14
CA VAL A 14 -7.93 30.61 33.38
C VAL A 14 -9.34 31.13 33.72
N ASN A 15 -10.34 30.26 33.58
CA ASN A 15 -11.76 30.48 33.86
C ASN A 15 -12.58 31.34 32.87
N SER A 16 -12.07 31.71 31.70
CA SER A 16 -12.89 32.40 30.70
C SER A 16 -12.46 32.09 29.26
N ILE A 17 -13.44 32.03 28.36
CA ILE A 17 -13.21 31.94 26.92
C ILE A 17 -12.86 33.33 26.42
N ILE A 18 -11.74 33.47 25.72
CA ILE A 18 -11.30 34.75 25.15
C ILE A 18 -11.92 34.90 23.74
N GLU A 19 -11.86 33.87 22.93
CA GLU A 19 -12.38 33.84 21.54
C GLU A 19 -12.65 32.45 21.06
N GLU A 20 -13.62 32.29 20.18
CA GLU A 20 -13.94 31.04 19.50
C GLU A 20 -13.83 31.21 17.99
N ALA A 21 -13.17 30.29 17.33
CA ALA A 21 -13.09 30.22 15.88
C ALA A 21 -13.69 28.92 15.36
N SER A 22 -14.65 29.03 14.47
CA SER A 22 -15.22 27.88 13.76
C SER A 22 -14.82 27.89 12.29
N TYR A 23 -14.55 26.72 11.77
CA TYR A 23 -14.30 26.51 10.34
C TYR A 23 -15.24 25.44 9.81
N SER A 24 -15.87 25.74 8.67
CA SER A 24 -16.66 24.77 7.91
C SER A 24 -16.17 24.79 6.46
N GLY A 25 -15.64 23.67 5.98
CA GLY A 25 -15.12 23.56 4.63
C GLY A 25 -14.49 22.19 4.37
N ILE A 26 -13.99 22.01 3.15
CA ILE A 26 -13.30 20.80 2.73
C ILE A 26 -11.80 21.10 2.71
N ILE A 27 -11.03 20.33 3.48
CA ILE A 27 -9.58 20.33 3.40
C ILE A 27 -9.17 18.94 2.91
N LEU A 28 -8.53 18.90 1.73
CA LEU A 28 -8.04 17.66 1.15
C LEU A 28 -6.73 17.24 1.82
N PRO A 29 -6.46 15.92 1.90
CA PRO A 29 -5.19 15.41 2.36
C PRO A 29 -4.02 15.99 1.55
N SER A 30 -3.04 16.55 2.26
CA SER A 30 -1.88 17.21 1.67
C SER A 30 -0.70 17.16 2.64
N THR A 31 0.52 17.26 2.10
CA THR A 31 1.72 17.50 2.91
C THR A 31 1.81 18.94 3.41
N ASP A 32 1.11 19.86 2.76
CA ASP A 32 1.16 21.28 3.02
C ASP A 32 0.22 21.69 4.15
N TRP A 33 0.65 22.71 4.89
CA TRP A 33 -0.15 23.32 5.93
C TRP A 33 -1.02 24.44 5.36
N HIS A 34 -2.31 24.37 5.64
CA HIS A 34 -3.25 25.46 5.36
C HIS A 34 -3.29 26.42 6.53
N THR A 35 -3.01 27.71 6.28
CA THR A 35 -3.10 28.74 7.30
C THR A 35 -4.48 29.41 7.22
N LEU A 36 -5.18 29.37 8.33
CA LEU A 36 -6.50 29.97 8.48
C LEU A 36 -6.43 31.09 9.52
N THR A 37 -7.15 32.19 9.26
CA THR A 37 -7.22 33.32 10.18
C THR A 37 -8.68 33.62 10.48
N HIS A 38 -9.00 33.64 11.76
CA HIS A 38 -10.28 34.09 12.29
C HIS A 38 -10.12 35.48 12.89
N HIS A 39 -10.98 36.39 12.49
CA HIS A 39 -11.06 37.73 13.07
C HIS A 39 -12.27 37.81 13.97
N GLY A 40 -12.06 37.56 15.23
CA GLY A 40 -13.10 37.67 16.26
C GLY A 40 -13.28 39.09 16.77
N ASN A 41 -14.24 39.25 17.65
CA ASN A 41 -14.52 40.57 18.31
C ASN A 41 -13.47 40.95 19.32
N THR A 42 -12.88 39.98 19.99
CA THR A 42 -11.94 40.17 21.09
C THR A 42 -10.50 39.92 20.64
N ALA A 43 -10.29 38.97 19.76
CA ALA A 43 -8.95 38.60 19.32
C ALA A 43 -8.93 38.10 17.86
N ARG A 44 -7.74 38.14 17.26
CA ARG A 44 -7.45 37.53 15.99
C ARG A 44 -6.70 36.23 16.24
N ILE A 45 -7.24 35.12 15.74
CA ILE A 45 -6.64 33.79 15.86
C ILE A 45 -6.12 33.36 14.48
N THR A 46 -4.81 33.05 14.41
CA THR A 46 -4.21 32.42 13.22
C THR A 46 -3.75 31.01 13.59
N TYR A 47 -4.19 30.02 12.84
CA TYR A 47 -3.85 28.62 13.07
C TYR A 47 -3.55 27.91 11.77
N ARG A 48 -2.85 26.80 11.85
CA ARG A 48 -2.52 25.97 10.69
C ARG A 48 -3.11 24.58 10.88
N VAL A 49 -3.66 24.05 9.80
CA VAL A 49 -4.27 22.72 9.75
C VAL A 49 -3.70 21.94 8.60
N ARG A 50 -3.63 20.64 8.78
CA ARG A 50 -3.25 19.68 7.74
C ARG A 50 -4.04 18.41 7.95
N VAL A 51 -4.59 17.87 6.86
CA VAL A 51 -5.24 16.58 6.85
C VAL A 51 -4.27 15.58 6.24
N GLN A 52 -4.11 14.43 6.88
CA GLN A 52 -3.33 13.30 6.36
C GLN A 52 -4.20 12.05 6.41
N CYS A 53 -4.03 11.17 5.43
CA CYS A 53 -4.64 9.87 5.48
C CYS A 53 -4.00 9.02 6.59
N ASP A 54 -4.79 8.11 7.17
CA ASP A 54 -4.25 7.09 8.05
C ASP A 54 -3.22 6.22 7.31
N ILE A 55 -2.40 5.53 8.09
CA ILE A 55 -1.38 4.65 7.55
C ILE A 55 -1.99 3.63 6.57
N HIS A 56 -1.36 3.47 5.42
CA HIS A 56 -1.78 2.59 4.32
C HIS A 56 -3.02 3.06 3.53
N TYR A 57 -3.57 4.24 3.83
CA TYR A 57 -4.62 4.85 3.04
C TYR A 57 -4.06 5.96 2.16
N PHE A 58 -4.55 6.01 0.93
CA PHE A 58 -4.05 6.87 -0.14
C PHE A 58 -5.23 7.57 -0.84
N ASN A 59 -4.91 8.44 -1.80
CA ASN A 59 -5.77 9.31 -2.58
C ASN A 59 -6.36 10.50 -1.80
N SER A 60 -7.05 11.40 -2.54
CA SER A 60 -7.64 12.62 -1.98
C SER A 60 -8.83 12.39 -1.04
N THR A 61 -9.33 11.18 -0.97
CA THR A 61 -10.47 10.80 -0.10
C THR A 61 -10.07 9.80 0.99
N CYS A 62 -8.78 9.41 1.05
CA CYS A 62 -8.25 8.41 1.98
C CYS A 62 -9.02 7.07 1.95
N THR A 63 -9.48 6.67 0.75
CA THR A 63 -10.28 5.44 0.59
C THR A 63 -9.53 4.32 -0.10
N LYS A 64 -8.41 4.62 -0.76
CA LYS A 64 -7.59 3.62 -1.44
C LYS A 64 -6.64 2.99 -0.42
N PHE A 65 -6.86 1.73 -0.12
CA PHE A 65 -6.04 0.99 0.83
C PHE A 65 -4.94 0.19 0.11
N CYS A 66 -3.70 0.36 0.54
CA CYS A 66 -2.57 -0.47 0.14
C CYS A 66 -1.64 -0.66 1.34
N ARG A 67 -1.44 -1.90 1.74
CA ARG A 67 -0.48 -2.28 2.77
C ARG A 67 0.62 -3.12 2.14
N PRO A 68 1.90 -2.76 2.25
CA PRO A 68 3.01 -3.56 1.75
C PRO A 68 2.96 -4.99 2.27
N ARG A 69 3.35 -5.93 1.42
CA ARG A 69 3.32 -7.36 1.74
C ARG A 69 4.52 -8.07 1.10
N ASP A 70 5.08 -9.00 1.84
CA ASP A 70 6.13 -9.90 1.35
C ASP A 70 5.94 -11.27 2.01
N ASP A 71 4.90 -11.98 1.55
CA ASP A 71 4.49 -13.30 2.04
C ASP A 71 3.87 -14.14 0.91
N LYS A 72 3.40 -15.34 1.24
CA LYS A 72 2.77 -16.26 0.28
C LYS A 72 1.55 -15.70 -0.48
N PHE A 73 1.01 -14.58 -0.08
CA PHE A 73 -0.15 -13.93 -0.69
C PHE A 73 0.23 -12.74 -1.58
N GLY A 74 1.50 -12.36 -1.61
CA GLY A 74 1.99 -11.30 -2.48
C GLY A 74 3.32 -10.71 -2.04
N HIS A 75 4.05 -10.18 -3.01
CA HIS A 75 5.39 -9.60 -2.85
C HIS A 75 5.43 -8.22 -3.47
N TYR A 76 4.96 -7.19 -2.74
CA TYR A 76 4.84 -5.82 -3.24
C TYR A 76 5.03 -4.76 -2.16
N HIS A 77 5.43 -3.59 -2.58
CA HIS A 77 5.32 -2.35 -1.84
C HIS A 77 4.25 -1.46 -2.46
N CYS A 78 3.86 -0.40 -1.76
CA CYS A 78 2.90 0.58 -2.26
C CYS A 78 3.66 1.83 -2.70
N ASP A 79 3.28 2.39 -3.84
CA ASP A 79 3.77 3.69 -4.28
C ASP A 79 3.04 4.84 -3.56
N ASN A 80 3.39 6.09 -3.90
CA ASN A 80 2.80 7.28 -3.31
C ASN A 80 1.31 7.46 -3.63
N ASN A 81 0.80 6.75 -4.64
CA ASN A 81 -0.60 6.77 -5.04
C ASN A 81 -1.39 5.60 -4.45
N GLY A 82 -0.72 4.72 -3.71
CA GLY A 82 -1.30 3.51 -3.17
C GLY A 82 -1.48 2.39 -4.20
N ASP A 83 -0.68 2.40 -5.28
CA ASP A 83 -0.63 1.32 -6.25
C ASP A 83 0.39 0.26 -5.83
N LYS A 84 0.05 -1.01 -6.09
CA LYS A 84 0.94 -2.13 -5.79
C LYS A 84 2.08 -2.17 -6.80
N MET A 85 3.30 -2.11 -6.30
CA MET A 85 4.53 -2.25 -7.08
C MET A 85 5.23 -3.54 -6.69
N CYS A 86 5.31 -4.50 -7.62
CA CYS A 86 5.91 -5.80 -7.33
C CYS A 86 7.39 -5.68 -6.97
N ILE A 87 7.80 -6.41 -5.96
CA ILE A 87 9.21 -6.62 -5.62
C ILE A 87 9.87 -7.41 -6.76
N GLY A 88 11.15 -7.14 -7.02
CA GLY A 88 11.85 -7.68 -8.18
C GLY A 88 11.73 -9.21 -8.32
N GLY A 89 11.38 -9.66 -9.51
CA GLY A 89 11.18 -11.06 -9.82
C GLY A 89 9.77 -11.60 -9.56
N TRP A 90 8.84 -10.75 -9.13
CA TRP A 90 7.44 -11.11 -8.96
C TRP A 90 6.53 -10.38 -9.95
N ARG A 91 5.38 -10.96 -10.29
CA ARG A 91 4.37 -10.43 -11.21
C ARG A 91 2.96 -10.89 -10.81
N GLY A 92 1.96 -10.39 -11.52
CA GLY A 92 0.54 -10.64 -11.22
C GLY A 92 -0.11 -9.46 -10.51
N ALA A 93 -1.43 -9.49 -10.37
CA ALA A 93 -2.20 -8.40 -9.76
C ALA A 93 -1.89 -8.19 -8.27
N ASN A 94 -1.50 -9.26 -7.58
CA ASN A 94 -1.05 -9.23 -6.19
C ASN A 94 0.44 -9.54 -6.05
N CYS A 95 1.18 -9.58 -7.19
CA CYS A 95 2.61 -9.94 -7.20
C CYS A 95 2.86 -11.32 -6.57
N GLU A 96 2.00 -12.26 -6.85
CA GLU A 96 1.98 -13.62 -6.32
C GLU A 96 2.64 -14.65 -7.25
N ILE A 97 2.99 -14.25 -8.47
CA ILE A 97 3.56 -15.14 -9.48
C ILE A 97 5.06 -14.89 -9.60
N ALA A 98 5.86 -15.89 -9.27
CA ALA A 98 7.32 -15.81 -9.45
C ALA A 98 7.71 -15.77 -10.94
N VAL A 99 8.67 -14.96 -11.30
CA VAL A 99 9.30 -14.94 -12.62
C VAL A 99 10.40 -15.97 -12.64
N CYS A 100 10.22 -17.03 -13.43
CA CYS A 100 11.18 -18.10 -13.53
C CYS A 100 12.47 -17.66 -14.25
N LYS A 101 13.54 -18.43 -14.05
CA LYS A 101 14.81 -18.26 -14.75
C LYS A 101 14.62 -18.30 -16.26
N THR A 102 15.36 -17.47 -16.98
CA THR A 102 15.41 -17.49 -18.45
C THR A 102 15.80 -18.88 -18.95
N GLY A 103 15.01 -19.40 -19.92
CA GLY A 103 15.18 -20.75 -20.44
C GLY A 103 14.49 -21.86 -19.64
N CYS A 104 13.73 -21.52 -18.59
CA CYS A 104 12.85 -22.47 -17.92
C CYS A 104 11.75 -22.91 -18.88
N HIS A 105 11.52 -24.23 -18.96
CA HIS A 105 10.56 -24.78 -19.94
C HIS A 105 9.13 -24.32 -19.62
N PRO A 106 8.39 -23.74 -20.59
CA PRO A 106 7.11 -23.08 -20.32
C PRO A 106 6.00 -24.05 -19.85
N ILE A 107 6.08 -25.32 -20.22
CA ILE A 107 5.05 -26.33 -19.87
C ILE A 107 5.53 -27.24 -18.74
N HIS A 108 6.81 -27.63 -18.74
CA HIS A 108 7.39 -28.59 -17.81
C HIS A 108 8.29 -27.95 -16.74
N GLY A 109 8.47 -26.64 -16.79
CA GLY A 109 9.17 -25.87 -15.79
C GLY A 109 8.21 -25.14 -14.85
N LYS A 110 8.51 -25.15 -13.56
CA LYS A 110 7.77 -24.43 -12.52
C LYS A 110 8.76 -23.69 -11.64
N CYS A 111 8.37 -22.54 -11.14
CA CYS A 111 9.14 -21.86 -10.11
C CYS A 111 8.21 -21.29 -9.04
N ASP A 112 8.55 -21.55 -7.79
CA ASP A 112 7.85 -21.01 -6.64
C ASP A 112 8.61 -19.80 -6.05
N GLN A 113 9.82 -19.54 -6.57
CA GLN A 113 10.67 -18.41 -6.21
C GLN A 113 11.25 -17.75 -7.47
N PRO A 114 11.48 -16.42 -7.45
CA PRO A 114 12.11 -15.71 -8.55
C PRO A 114 13.44 -16.33 -8.96
N GLY A 115 13.63 -16.51 -10.26
CA GLY A 115 14.85 -17.10 -10.81
C GLY A 115 14.96 -18.62 -10.61
N GLY A 116 13.99 -19.27 -9.99
CA GLY A 116 13.92 -20.73 -9.88
C GLY A 116 13.52 -21.39 -11.20
N CYS A 117 13.75 -22.68 -11.32
CA CYS A 117 13.21 -23.55 -12.38
C CYS A 117 13.23 -24.99 -11.90
N GLU A 118 12.09 -25.50 -11.51
CA GLU A 118 11.92 -26.89 -11.10
C GLU A 118 11.22 -27.68 -12.20
N ARG A 119 11.60 -28.94 -12.38
CA ARG A 119 10.92 -29.85 -13.31
C ARG A 119 9.66 -30.41 -12.66
N THR A 120 8.59 -30.53 -13.44
CA THR A 120 7.34 -31.15 -12.97
C THR A 120 7.54 -32.65 -12.65
N ALA A 121 6.75 -33.16 -11.72
CA ALA A 121 6.86 -34.54 -11.21
C ALA A 121 6.80 -35.63 -12.30
N LEU A 122 6.15 -35.38 -13.44
CA LEU A 122 6.09 -36.30 -14.57
C LEU A 122 7.48 -36.66 -15.16
N LEU A 123 8.41 -35.69 -15.17
CA LEU A 123 9.79 -35.94 -15.64
C LEU A 123 10.62 -36.71 -14.60
N LYS A 124 10.30 -36.60 -13.29
CA LYS A 124 10.95 -37.41 -12.26
C LYS A 124 10.55 -38.88 -12.36
N GLN A 125 9.28 -39.18 -12.71
CA GLN A 125 8.82 -40.55 -12.90
C GLN A 125 9.45 -41.23 -14.13
N THR A 126 9.56 -40.52 -15.28
CA THR A 126 10.20 -41.10 -16.49
C THR A 126 11.69 -41.33 -16.27
N ASN A 127 12.41 -40.49 -15.53
CA ASN A 127 13.80 -40.71 -15.25
C ASN A 127 14.04 -41.92 -14.30
N ASN A 128 13.14 -42.16 -13.35
CA ASN A 128 13.21 -43.35 -12.48
C ASN A 128 12.87 -44.65 -13.23
N LEU A 129 11.93 -44.62 -14.15
CA LEU A 129 11.59 -45.77 -15.02
C LEU A 129 12.75 -46.16 -15.95
N ILE A 130 13.48 -45.20 -16.49
CA ILE A 130 14.65 -45.46 -17.34
C ILE A 130 15.80 -46.03 -16.53
N LEU A 131 15.97 -45.61 -15.26
CA LEU A 131 17.00 -46.17 -14.39
C LEU A 131 16.70 -47.61 -13.94
N GLU A 132 15.44 -48.00 -13.75
CA GLU A 132 15.08 -49.37 -13.40
C GLU A 132 15.24 -50.33 -14.59
N LEU A 133 15.02 -49.89 -15.83
CA LEU A 133 15.25 -50.70 -17.03
C LEU A 133 16.73 -50.90 -17.38
N SER A 134 17.65 -50.08 -16.87
CA SER A 134 19.07 -50.23 -17.13
C SER A 134 19.82 -51.07 -16.08
N THR A 135 19.15 -51.47 -15.00
CA THR A 135 19.75 -52.34 -13.93
C THR A 135 19.32 -53.78 -14.01
N SER A 136 18.57 -54.19 -15.06
CA SER A 136 18.09 -55.59 -15.26
C SER A 136 18.82 -56.28 -16.41
N ASN A 137 20.17 -56.24 -16.40
CA ASN A 137 20.98 -57.13 -17.26
C ASN A 137 22.18 -57.66 -16.48
#